data_f305edd77db7eb055f483d375c8573b4
#
_entry.id   f305edd77db7eb055f483d375c8573b4
#
_cell.length_a   1.000
_cell.length_b   1.000
_cell.length_c   1.000
_cell.angle_alpha   90.00
_cell.angle_beta   90.00
_cell.angle_gamma   90.00
#
_symmetry.space_group_name_H-M   'P 1'
#
loop_
_entity.id
_entity.type
_entity.pdbx_description
1 polymer ?
#
loop_
_entity_poly.entity_id
_entity_poly.type
_entity_poly.pdbx_seq_one_letter_code
_entity_poly.pdbx_strand_id
1 'polypeptide(L)'
;MAHGVTRLKRAMAVGVMVVAITCAIVITARLGGWQAALYQARLRYLARVSPLMWPRDTFTPAGWAQTPVAERYRLSKSLLADAGLKGRTRSEVAALLSDDVPRDATHIFPLKRAGFQNLWWVIVVEFDHEQVVAVRRDMAWLDP
;
A
#
# COMPACT_ATOMS: atom_id res chain seq x y z
N MET A 1 -21.10 -61.91 -21.11
CA MET A 1 -21.36 -60.45 -21.42
C MET A 1 -21.32 -59.50 -20.20
N ALA A 2 -21.27 -59.97 -18.94
CA ALA A 2 -21.31 -59.14 -17.75
C ALA A 2 -20.00 -58.34 -17.41
N HIS A 3 -18.81 -58.84 -17.87
CA HIS A 3 -17.52 -58.21 -17.54
C HIS A 3 -17.22 -56.89 -18.25
N GLY A 4 -17.87 -56.61 -19.39
CA GLY A 4 -17.68 -55.34 -20.13
C GLY A 4 -18.34 -54.14 -19.46
N VAL A 5 -19.50 -54.33 -18.88
CA VAL A 5 -20.29 -53.27 -18.26
C VAL A 5 -19.66 -52.72 -16.97
N THR A 6 -19.04 -53.63 -16.19
CA THR A 6 -18.31 -53.24 -14.94
C THR A 6 -17.04 -52.45 -15.20
N ARG A 7 -16.31 -52.75 -16.29
CA ARG A 7 -15.10 -52.00 -16.68
C ARG A 7 -15.49 -50.60 -17.19
N LEU A 8 -16.55 -50.46 -17.96
CA LEU A 8 -17.03 -49.15 -18.45
C LEU A 8 -17.48 -48.25 -17.30
N LYS A 9 -18.26 -48.82 -16.35
CA LYS A 9 -18.71 -48.06 -15.17
C LYS A 9 -17.53 -47.56 -14.31
N ARG A 10 -16.45 -48.39 -14.12
CA ARG A 10 -15.26 -47.98 -13.42
C ARG A 10 -14.47 -46.89 -14.15
N ALA A 11 -14.34 -46.98 -15.48
CA ALA A 11 -13.66 -45.98 -16.28
C ALA A 11 -14.40 -44.61 -16.23
N MET A 12 -15.74 -44.65 -16.30
CA MET A 12 -16.55 -43.43 -16.15
C MET A 12 -16.43 -42.82 -14.75
N ALA A 13 -16.44 -43.61 -13.69
CA ALA A 13 -16.27 -43.13 -12.32
C ALA A 13 -14.90 -42.45 -12.10
N VAL A 14 -13.82 -43.07 -12.63
CA VAL A 14 -12.48 -42.46 -12.58
C VAL A 14 -12.43 -41.19 -13.39
N GLY A 15 -13.02 -41.12 -14.57
CA GLY A 15 -13.06 -39.90 -15.37
C GLY A 15 -13.79 -38.75 -14.67
N VAL A 16 -14.94 -39.01 -14.06
CA VAL A 16 -15.71 -38.00 -13.30
C VAL A 16 -14.89 -37.52 -12.09
N MET A 17 -14.21 -38.42 -11.39
CA MET A 17 -13.38 -38.04 -10.23
C MET A 17 -12.19 -37.17 -10.62
N VAL A 18 -11.51 -37.47 -11.73
CA VAL A 18 -10.40 -36.67 -12.24
C VAL A 18 -10.87 -35.26 -12.61
N VAL A 19 -11.99 -35.14 -13.31
CA VAL A 19 -12.57 -33.84 -13.67
C VAL A 19 -12.96 -33.05 -12.42
N ALA A 20 -13.58 -33.68 -11.42
CA ALA A 20 -13.94 -33.01 -10.17
C ALA A 20 -12.72 -32.50 -9.40
N ILE A 21 -11.66 -33.30 -9.30
CA ILE A 21 -10.41 -32.88 -8.66
C ILE A 21 -9.75 -31.70 -9.41
N THR A 22 -9.70 -31.78 -10.74
CA THR A 22 -9.13 -30.71 -11.56
C THR A 22 -9.93 -29.42 -11.41
N CYS A 23 -11.24 -29.48 -11.43
CA CYS A 23 -12.10 -28.32 -11.18
C CYS A 23 -11.88 -27.75 -9.77
N ALA A 24 -11.78 -28.58 -8.75
CA ALA A 24 -11.50 -28.12 -7.38
C ALA A 24 -10.15 -27.41 -7.28
N ILE A 25 -9.10 -27.93 -7.91
CA ILE A 25 -7.76 -27.30 -7.93
C ILE A 25 -7.81 -25.94 -8.66
N VAL A 26 -8.48 -25.88 -9.82
CA VAL A 26 -8.60 -24.63 -10.58
C VAL A 26 -9.41 -23.60 -9.80
N ILE A 27 -10.50 -24.01 -9.15
CA ILE A 27 -11.32 -23.11 -8.33
C ILE A 27 -10.55 -22.59 -7.12
N THR A 28 -9.85 -23.46 -6.39
CA THR A 28 -9.04 -23.03 -5.23
C THR A 28 -7.87 -22.14 -5.63
N ALA A 29 -7.18 -22.43 -6.73
CA ALA A 29 -6.12 -21.57 -7.26
C ALA A 29 -6.67 -20.21 -7.70
N ARG A 30 -7.84 -20.18 -8.34
CA ARG A 30 -8.49 -18.94 -8.72
C ARG A 30 -9.05 -18.15 -7.55
N LEU A 31 -9.64 -18.80 -6.54
CA LEU A 31 -10.14 -18.13 -5.33
C LEU A 31 -8.99 -17.51 -4.53
N GLY A 32 -7.85 -18.18 -4.40
CA GLY A 32 -6.65 -17.60 -3.79
C GLY A 32 -6.16 -16.36 -4.53
N GLY A 33 -6.13 -16.38 -5.86
CA GLY A 33 -5.81 -15.23 -6.70
C GLY A 33 -6.82 -14.08 -6.55
N TRP A 34 -8.10 -14.39 -6.42
CA TRP A 34 -9.16 -13.40 -6.19
C TRP A 34 -9.03 -12.71 -4.82
N GLN A 35 -8.72 -13.43 -3.78
CA GLN A 35 -8.50 -12.84 -2.46
C GLN A 35 -7.34 -11.85 -2.47
N ALA A 36 -6.22 -12.22 -3.09
CA ALA A 36 -5.10 -11.32 -3.27
C ALA A 36 -5.47 -10.09 -4.12
N ALA A 37 -6.21 -10.28 -5.22
CA ALA A 37 -6.66 -9.20 -6.07
C ALA A 37 -7.65 -8.25 -5.35
N LEU A 38 -8.61 -8.80 -4.60
CA LEU A 38 -9.53 -8.01 -3.77
C LEU A 38 -8.80 -7.25 -2.67
N TYR A 39 -7.82 -7.88 -2.03
CA TYR A 39 -6.99 -7.21 -1.03
C TYR A 39 -6.22 -6.03 -1.64
N GLN A 40 -5.58 -6.24 -2.78
CA GLN A 40 -4.86 -5.18 -3.51
C GLN A 40 -5.81 -4.06 -3.98
N ALA A 41 -6.99 -4.43 -4.50
CA ALA A 41 -8.00 -3.46 -4.89
C ALA A 41 -8.49 -2.63 -3.70
N ARG A 42 -8.72 -3.26 -2.55
CA ARG A 42 -9.08 -2.59 -1.30
C ARG A 42 -7.99 -1.63 -0.82
N LEU A 43 -6.73 -2.06 -0.85
CA LEU A 43 -5.61 -1.19 -0.50
C LEU A 43 -5.54 0.04 -1.42
N ARG A 44 -5.66 -0.16 -2.74
CA ARG A 44 -5.67 0.94 -3.71
C ARG A 44 -6.87 1.89 -3.52
N TYR A 45 -8.04 1.33 -3.22
CA TYR A 45 -9.23 2.14 -2.92
C TYR A 45 -9.01 2.98 -1.65
N LEU A 46 -8.56 2.37 -0.56
CA LEU A 46 -8.24 3.07 0.68
C LEU A 46 -7.16 4.14 0.46
N ALA A 47 -6.14 3.83 -0.34
CA ALA A 47 -5.09 4.78 -0.70
C ALA A 47 -5.62 6.06 -1.38
N ARG A 48 -6.69 5.95 -2.14
CA ARG A 48 -7.31 7.09 -2.84
C ARG A 48 -8.33 7.83 -1.98
N VAL A 49 -9.16 7.11 -1.25
CA VAL A 49 -10.35 7.67 -0.58
C VAL A 49 -10.05 8.13 0.84
N SER A 50 -9.27 7.36 1.61
CA SER A 50 -9.00 7.69 3.01
C SER A 50 -8.39 9.10 3.18
N PRO A 51 -7.40 9.53 2.39
CA PRO A 51 -6.85 10.88 2.51
C PRO A 51 -7.84 12.01 2.20
N LEU A 52 -8.90 11.74 1.44
CA LEU A 52 -9.92 12.76 1.14
C LEU A 52 -10.70 13.14 2.40
N MET A 53 -10.88 12.19 3.31
CA MET A 53 -11.62 12.36 4.57
C MET A 53 -10.77 12.95 5.70
N TRP A 54 -9.46 13.11 5.50
CA TRP A 54 -8.59 13.65 6.53
C TRP A 54 -8.85 15.15 6.75
N PRO A 55 -8.70 15.65 7.99
CA PRO A 55 -8.72 17.08 8.26
C PRO A 55 -7.64 17.81 7.45
N ARG A 56 -7.85 19.10 7.24
CA ARG A 56 -6.85 19.99 6.62
C ARG A 56 -6.40 21.00 7.65
N ASP A 57 -5.57 20.55 8.57
CA ASP A 57 -4.95 21.47 9.53
C ASP A 57 -3.81 22.23 8.83
N THR A 58 -3.60 23.46 9.20
CA THR A 58 -2.55 24.30 8.60
C THR A 58 -1.18 23.76 8.99
N PHE A 59 -0.35 23.49 7.99
CA PHE A 59 1.02 23.07 8.21
C PHE A 59 1.88 24.24 8.68
N THR A 60 2.62 24.01 9.76
CA THR A 60 3.76 24.84 10.17
C THR A 60 4.91 23.93 10.58
N PRO A 61 6.18 24.33 10.38
CA PRO A 61 7.32 23.51 10.81
C PRO A 61 7.30 23.17 12.31
N ALA A 62 6.96 24.15 13.15
CA ALA A 62 6.83 23.94 14.58
C ALA A 62 5.68 22.98 14.92
N GLY A 63 4.53 23.13 14.26
CA GLY A 63 3.38 22.23 14.41
C GLY A 63 3.71 20.81 14.00
N TRP A 64 4.47 20.63 12.91
CA TRP A 64 4.92 19.31 12.48
C TRP A 64 5.84 18.66 13.49
N ALA A 65 6.83 19.38 14.00
CA ALA A 65 7.78 18.87 15.00
C ALA A 65 7.10 18.46 16.31
N GLN A 66 6.06 19.19 16.72
CA GLN A 66 5.31 18.93 17.96
C GLN A 66 4.23 17.87 17.80
N THR A 67 3.77 17.61 16.56
CA THR A 67 2.69 16.65 16.30
C THR A 67 3.21 15.22 16.36
N PRO A 68 2.61 14.35 17.19
CA PRO A 68 2.94 12.93 17.21
C PRO A 68 2.81 12.33 15.81
N VAL A 69 3.71 11.38 15.46
CA VAL A 69 3.73 10.74 14.13
C VAL A 69 2.35 10.21 13.73
N ALA A 70 1.62 9.61 14.67
CA ALA A 70 0.28 9.05 14.41
C ALA A 70 -0.77 10.10 13.99
N GLU A 71 -0.52 11.39 14.21
CA GLU A 71 -1.44 12.49 13.91
C GLU A 71 -0.95 13.40 12.79
N ARG A 72 0.26 13.23 12.28
CA ARG A 72 0.83 14.04 11.18
C ARG A 72 0.03 14.00 9.89
N TYR A 73 -0.82 12.96 9.71
CA TYR A 73 -1.73 12.88 8.58
C TYR A 73 -2.66 14.11 8.45
N ARG A 74 -2.99 14.77 9.56
CA ARG A 74 -3.84 15.98 9.59
C ARG A 74 -3.17 17.16 8.87
N LEU A 75 -1.86 17.29 9.01
CA LEU A 75 -1.04 18.35 8.40
C LEU A 75 -0.66 18.04 6.94
N SER A 76 -0.81 16.79 6.51
CA SER A 76 -0.28 16.34 5.22
C SER A 76 -0.92 17.01 4.01
N LYS A 77 -2.19 17.42 4.10
CA LYS A 77 -2.87 18.11 2.98
C LYS A 77 -2.29 19.49 2.73
N SER A 78 -2.12 20.29 3.78
CA SER A 78 -1.54 21.63 3.67
C SER A 78 -0.04 21.57 3.38
N LEU A 79 0.68 20.61 3.96
CA LEU A 79 2.08 20.36 3.63
C LEU A 79 2.28 20.14 2.12
N LEU A 80 1.48 19.27 1.52
CA LEU A 80 1.59 18.96 0.09
C LEU A 80 1.10 20.10 -0.83
N ALA A 81 0.10 20.86 -0.38
CA ALA A 81 -0.49 21.95 -1.19
C ALA A 81 0.27 23.27 -1.02
N ASP A 82 0.61 23.61 0.22
CA ASP A 82 0.97 24.99 0.58
C ASP A 82 2.48 25.13 0.89
N ALA A 83 3.15 24.08 1.38
CA ALA A 83 4.56 24.16 1.78
C ALA A 83 5.55 24.14 0.60
N GLY A 84 5.07 23.77 -0.60
CA GLY A 84 5.88 23.80 -1.82
C GLY A 84 7.19 23.02 -1.70
N LEU A 85 7.11 21.73 -1.32
CA LEU A 85 8.31 20.89 -1.16
C LEU A 85 9.09 20.70 -2.46
N LYS A 86 8.40 20.68 -3.60
CA LYS A 86 9.03 20.48 -4.91
C LYS A 86 10.01 21.60 -5.23
N GLY A 87 11.19 21.24 -5.66
CA GLY A 87 12.30 22.17 -5.98
C GLY A 87 13.14 22.59 -4.77
N ARG A 88 12.72 22.25 -3.53
CA ARG A 88 13.55 22.50 -2.34
C ARG A 88 14.75 21.58 -2.30
N THR A 89 15.78 22.06 -1.66
CA THR A 89 16.95 21.24 -1.34
C THR A 89 16.67 20.29 -0.20
N ARG A 90 17.45 19.24 -0.10
CA ARG A 90 17.39 18.24 0.97
C ARG A 90 17.51 18.88 2.36
N SER A 91 18.42 19.83 2.51
CA SER A 91 18.62 20.56 3.77
C SER A 91 17.40 21.42 4.14
N GLU A 92 16.75 22.04 3.17
CA GLU A 92 15.50 22.78 3.39
C GLU A 92 14.35 21.88 3.81
N VAL A 93 14.24 20.67 3.22
CA VAL A 93 13.24 19.67 3.62
C VAL A 93 13.53 19.17 5.03
N ALA A 94 14.77 18.88 5.37
CA ALA A 94 15.17 18.47 6.71
C ALA A 94 14.82 19.55 7.75
N ALA A 95 15.13 20.79 7.48
CA ALA A 95 14.79 21.92 8.36
C ALA A 95 13.28 22.12 8.51
N LEU A 96 12.52 21.93 7.41
CA LEU A 96 11.06 22.12 7.38
C LEU A 96 10.31 21.03 8.15
N LEU A 97 10.77 19.78 8.04
CA LEU A 97 10.12 18.62 8.65
C LEU A 97 10.80 18.18 9.96
N SER A 98 11.82 18.90 10.41
CA SER A 98 12.58 18.60 11.64
C SER A 98 12.98 17.14 11.72
N ASP A 99 13.44 16.58 10.60
CA ASP A 99 13.80 15.18 10.45
C ASP A 99 15.12 15.08 9.69
N ASP A 100 15.93 14.07 10.02
CA ASP A 100 17.17 13.83 9.27
C ASP A 100 16.82 13.17 7.94
N VAL A 101 17.18 13.82 6.84
CA VAL A 101 16.91 13.34 5.49
C VAL A 101 18.19 12.72 4.92
N PRO A 102 18.30 11.40 4.90
CA PRO A 102 19.47 10.70 4.39
C PRO A 102 19.71 11.01 2.90
N ARG A 103 20.90 10.68 2.41
CA ARG A 103 21.30 10.95 1.02
C ARG A 103 20.68 10.03 -0.02
N ASP A 104 19.75 9.20 0.38
CA ASP A 104 19.04 8.30 -0.54
C ASP A 104 18.20 9.08 -1.56
N ALA A 105 17.99 8.50 -2.73
CA ALA A 105 17.16 9.10 -3.78
C ALA A 105 15.70 9.28 -3.36
N THR A 106 15.25 8.53 -2.35
CA THR A 106 13.88 8.57 -1.84
C THR A 106 13.91 8.58 -0.33
N HIS A 107 13.16 9.51 0.28
CA HIS A 107 12.93 9.51 1.72
C HIS A 107 11.43 9.40 2.05
N ILE A 108 11.14 8.71 3.16
CA ILE A 108 9.77 8.36 3.56
C ILE A 108 9.48 8.97 4.94
N PHE A 109 8.47 9.83 4.99
CA PHE A 109 7.98 10.42 6.25
C PHE A 109 6.69 9.72 6.68
N PRO A 110 6.67 9.02 7.82
CA PRO A 110 5.47 8.36 8.31
C PRO A 110 4.42 9.37 8.78
N LEU A 111 3.15 9.08 8.47
CA LEU A 111 2.01 9.93 8.83
C LEU A 111 1.09 9.28 9.85
N LYS A 112 0.66 8.05 9.58
CA LYS A 112 -0.34 7.33 10.37
C LYS A 112 -0.32 5.85 10.03
N ARG A 113 -0.56 4.98 11.00
CA ARG A 113 -0.81 3.55 10.74
C ARG A 113 -2.07 3.35 9.90
N ALA A 114 -2.00 2.50 8.89
CA ALA A 114 -3.12 2.21 7.99
C ALA A 114 -4.03 1.05 8.47
N GLY A 115 -3.94 0.69 9.75
CA GLY A 115 -4.79 -0.34 10.38
C GLY A 115 -4.26 -1.77 10.31
N PHE A 116 -3.18 -2.03 9.62
CA PHE A 116 -2.52 -3.34 9.57
C PHE A 116 -1.10 -3.23 10.10
N GLN A 117 -0.70 -4.12 10.95
CA GLN A 117 0.61 -4.23 11.59
C GLN A 117 1.58 -3.07 11.28
N ASN A 118 2.45 -3.22 10.29
CA ASN A 118 3.48 -2.26 9.92
C ASN A 118 3.16 -1.48 8.62
N LEU A 119 1.91 -1.46 8.19
CA LEU A 119 1.50 -0.65 7.05
C LEU A 119 1.19 0.79 7.50
N TRP A 120 1.85 1.75 6.88
CA TRP A 120 1.75 3.15 7.20
C TRP A 120 1.33 3.98 6.00
N TRP A 121 0.53 5.02 6.25
CA TRP A 121 0.44 6.16 5.38
C TRP A 121 1.71 6.98 5.49
N VAL A 122 2.25 7.36 4.35
CA VAL A 122 3.54 8.04 4.27
C VAL A 122 3.50 9.19 3.26
N ILE A 123 4.40 10.16 3.44
CA ILE A 123 4.83 11.06 2.37
C ILE A 123 6.13 10.50 1.82
N VAL A 124 6.17 10.30 0.52
CA VAL A 124 7.36 9.91 -0.23
C VAL A 124 7.90 11.15 -0.90
N VAL A 125 9.14 11.48 -0.61
CA VAL A 125 9.87 12.59 -1.24
C VAL A 125 11.00 11.99 -2.08
N GLU A 126 10.98 12.28 -3.37
CA GLU A 126 12.00 11.82 -4.31
C GLU A 126 12.95 12.96 -4.62
N PHE A 127 14.24 12.67 -4.58
CA PHE A 127 15.31 13.62 -4.84
C PHE A 127 16.06 13.26 -6.11
N ASP A 128 16.32 14.26 -6.94
CA ASP A 128 17.34 14.18 -7.96
C ASP A 128 18.55 15.00 -7.46
N HIS A 129 19.62 14.27 -7.13
CA HIS A 129 20.78 14.83 -6.41
C HIS A 129 20.33 15.48 -5.09
N GLU A 130 20.32 16.78 -5.00
CA GLU A 130 19.99 17.54 -3.80
C GLU A 130 18.59 18.19 -3.83
N GLN A 131 17.86 18.07 -4.94
CA GLN A 131 16.58 18.75 -5.12
C GLN A 131 15.39 17.78 -5.15
N VAL A 132 14.31 18.19 -4.55
CA VAL A 132 13.04 17.45 -4.59
C VAL A 132 12.42 17.54 -5.98
N VAL A 133 12.27 16.40 -6.64
CA VAL A 133 11.64 16.30 -7.97
C VAL A 133 10.20 15.82 -7.90
N ALA A 134 9.87 14.97 -6.93
CA ALA A 134 8.51 14.50 -6.73
C ALA A 134 8.16 14.36 -5.25
N VAL A 135 6.89 14.61 -4.96
CA VAL A 135 6.31 14.39 -3.63
C VAL A 135 4.94 13.75 -3.81
N ARG A 136 4.70 12.65 -3.12
CA ARG A 136 3.40 11.99 -3.14
C ARG A 136 3.03 11.38 -1.79
N ARG A 137 1.75 11.16 -1.59
CA ARG A 137 1.28 10.28 -0.51
C ARG A 137 1.21 8.85 -1.03
N ASP A 138 1.62 7.93 -0.18
CA ASP A 138 1.60 6.50 -0.49
C ASP A 138 1.35 5.68 0.78
N MET A 139 1.30 4.38 0.63
CA MET A 139 1.34 3.43 1.74
C MET A 139 2.61 2.59 1.64
N ALA A 140 3.33 2.48 2.73
CA ALA A 140 4.56 1.71 2.81
C ALA A 140 4.57 0.79 4.04
N TRP A 141 5.22 -0.34 3.91
CA TRP A 141 5.58 -1.17 5.04
C TRP A 141 6.82 -0.57 5.68
N LEU A 142 6.70 -0.20 6.94
CA LEU A 142 7.82 0.29 7.72
C LEU A 142 8.12 -0.76 8.79
N ASP A 143 9.38 -1.16 8.87
CA ASP A 143 9.84 -2.00 9.98
C ASP A 143 9.78 -1.17 11.28
N PRO A 144 9.40 -1.81 12.41
CA PRO A 144 9.24 -1.13 13.68
C PRO A 144 10.56 -0.66 14.26
#